data_f2cfee8ffc4ba0eb4a27504a04a47f85
#
_entry.id   f2cfee8ffc4ba0eb4a27504a04a47f85
#
_cell.length_a   1.000
_cell.length_b   1.000
_cell.length_c   1.000
_cell.angle_alpha   90.00
_cell.angle_beta   90.00
_cell.angle_gamma   90.00
#
_symmetry.space_group_name_H-M   'P 1'
#
loop_
_entity.id
_entity.type
_entity.pdbx_description
1 polymer ?
#
loop_
_entity_poly.entity_id
_entity_poly.type
_entity_poly.pdbx_seq_one_letter_code
_entity_poly.pdbx_strand_id
1 'polypeptide(L)'
;HRIESASWSGTSQAWTLDVATGQGDEVIAVEAGFLWMCQGYYRHSAGFTPAWPGLDKFKGRVIHPQNWPDTLDLTGKRVTVIGSGATAATLIPALVDECAHVTMLQRTPTYFATGRNGDALADELRRLGIEEAWIHEIMRRKMVRDRAELIERARTYPEELKRQLIAGVRACLPEGFDVDKHFTPPYKPLQQRVAFVPDGDLFKA
;
A
#
# COMPACT_ATOMS: atom_id res chain seq x y z
N HIS A 1 -24.36 -4.07 1.38
CA HIS A 1 -25.17 -2.88 1.15
C HIS A 1 -24.40 -1.90 0.28
N ARG A 2 -25.05 -1.30 -0.71
CA ARG A 2 -24.44 -0.32 -1.60
C ARG A 2 -25.32 0.93 -1.66
N ILE A 3 -24.76 2.10 -1.37
CA ILE A 3 -25.45 3.38 -1.52
C ILE A 3 -25.51 3.69 -3.02
N GLU A 4 -26.72 3.80 -3.55
CA GLU A 4 -26.99 4.12 -4.97
C GLU A 4 -27.12 5.61 -5.17
N SER A 5 -27.80 6.28 -4.25
CA SER A 5 -27.96 7.73 -4.27
C SER A 5 -27.95 8.32 -2.86
N ALA A 6 -27.63 9.62 -2.77
CA ALA A 6 -27.74 10.40 -1.56
C ALA A 6 -28.24 11.80 -1.91
N SER A 7 -29.30 12.24 -1.27
CA SER A 7 -29.90 13.56 -1.48
C SER A 7 -30.06 14.31 -0.16
N TRP A 8 -29.73 15.61 -0.16
CA TRP A 8 -29.91 16.48 0.98
C TRP A 8 -31.21 17.28 0.90
N SER A 9 -31.97 17.31 1.97
CA SER A 9 -33.15 18.16 2.11
C SER A 9 -32.89 19.32 3.09
N GLY A 10 -32.91 20.54 2.57
CA GLY A 10 -32.79 21.74 3.40
C GLY A 10 -34.00 21.97 4.33
N THR A 11 -35.16 21.43 3.99
CA THR A 11 -36.38 21.54 4.79
C THR A 11 -36.34 20.61 6.01
N SER A 12 -35.99 19.34 5.81
CA SER A 12 -35.87 18.36 6.89
C SER A 12 -34.51 18.38 7.57
N GLN A 13 -33.51 19.07 6.99
CA GLN A 13 -32.12 19.08 7.43
C GLN A 13 -31.55 17.64 7.59
N ALA A 14 -31.88 16.80 6.62
CA ALA A 14 -31.48 15.38 6.62
C ALA A 14 -31.04 14.92 5.23
N TRP A 15 -30.18 13.92 5.21
CA TRP A 15 -29.83 13.12 4.06
C TRP A 15 -30.82 11.98 3.90
N THR A 16 -31.27 11.74 2.68
CA THR A 16 -31.96 10.50 2.29
C THR A 16 -31.03 9.70 1.41
N LEU A 17 -30.78 8.45 1.79
CA LEU A 17 -29.90 7.50 1.09
C LEU A 17 -30.73 6.36 0.54
N ASP A 18 -30.58 6.06 -0.76
CA ASP A 18 -31.09 4.85 -1.35
C ASP A 18 -30.01 3.77 -1.28
N VAL A 19 -30.31 2.67 -0.58
CA VAL A 19 -29.32 1.63 -0.27
C VAL A 19 -29.82 0.29 -0.81
N ALA A 20 -29.09 -0.26 -1.80
CA ALA A 20 -29.30 -1.63 -2.27
C ALA A 20 -28.78 -2.64 -1.23
N THR A 21 -29.62 -3.59 -0.82
CA THR A 21 -29.30 -4.54 0.26
C THR A 21 -28.46 -5.72 -0.20
N GLY A 22 -28.34 -5.95 -1.50
CA GLY A 22 -27.64 -7.11 -2.07
C GLY A 22 -28.47 -8.39 -2.09
N GLN A 23 -29.73 -8.32 -1.67
CA GLN A 23 -30.71 -9.41 -1.76
C GLN A 23 -31.76 -9.05 -2.83
N GLY A 24 -31.47 -9.39 -4.08
CA GLY A 24 -32.32 -9.00 -5.21
C GLY A 24 -32.27 -7.49 -5.51
N ASP A 25 -33.37 -6.95 -6.02
CA ASP A 25 -33.51 -5.53 -6.36
C ASP A 25 -34.04 -4.68 -5.19
N GLU A 26 -33.96 -5.18 -3.95
CA GLU A 26 -34.45 -4.46 -2.80
C GLU A 26 -33.62 -3.23 -2.49
N VAL A 27 -34.25 -2.07 -2.49
CA VAL A 27 -33.66 -0.80 -2.10
C VAL A 27 -34.39 -0.28 -0.87
N ILE A 28 -33.64 0.02 0.18
CA ILE A 28 -34.16 0.64 1.40
C ILE A 28 -33.76 2.11 1.45
N ALA A 29 -34.65 2.95 1.95
CA ALA A 29 -34.36 4.35 2.24
C ALA A 29 -33.85 4.50 3.66
N VAL A 30 -32.73 5.19 3.82
CA VAL A 30 -32.12 5.49 5.13
C VAL A 30 -32.02 7.00 5.30
N GLU A 31 -32.53 7.53 6.40
CA GLU A 31 -32.38 8.94 6.75
C GLU A 31 -31.24 9.15 7.76
N ALA A 32 -30.43 10.19 7.55
CA ALA A 32 -29.33 10.55 8.43
C ALA A 32 -29.12 12.06 8.52
N GLY A 33 -28.88 12.58 9.72
CA GLY A 33 -28.53 13.99 9.92
C GLY A 33 -27.13 14.35 9.45
N PHE A 34 -26.23 13.35 9.31
CA PHE A 34 -24.86 13.54 8.87
C PHE A 34 -24.40 12.36 7.99
N LEU A 35 -23.74 12.65 6.88
CA LEU A 35 -23.16 11.68 5.98
C LEU A 35 -21.63 11.83 5.92
N TRP A 36 -20.90 10.81 6.40
CA TRP A 36 -19.45 10.76 6.31
C TRP A 36 -19.00 9.82 5.19
N MET A 37 -18.43 10.40 4.14
CA MET A 37 -18.00 9.66 2.95
C MET A 37 -16.63 9.02 3.17
N CYS A 38 -16.62 7.73 3.48
CA CYS A 38 -15.39 6.93 3.74
C CYS A 38 -15.09 5.88 2.67
N GLN A 39 -15.72 5.96 1.47
CA GLN A 39 -15.61 4.97 0.40
C GLN A 39 -14.25 4.95 -0.31
N GLY A 40 -13.37 5.93 -0.04
CA GLY A 40 -12.11 6.08 -0.76
C GLY A 40 -12.33 6.57 -2.21
N TYR A 41 -11.30 6.40 -3.04
CA TYR A 41 -11.31 6.87 -4.44
C TYR A 41 -11.09 5.75 -5.47
N TYR A 42 -10.90 4.51 -5.02
CA TYR A 42 -10.79 3.37 -5.92
C TYR A 42 -12.17 2.82 -6.31
N ARG A 43 -12.28 2.31 -7.53
CA ARG A 43 -13.45 1.56 -7.96
C ARG A 43 -13.51 0.22 -7.22
N HIS A 44 -14.59 -0.06 -6.51
CA HIS A 44 -14.75 -1.30 -5.73
C HIS A 44 -15.12 -2.50 -6.60
N SER A 45 -15.82 -2.28 -7.72
CA SER A 45 -16.30 -3.35 -8.58
C SER A 45 -15.24 -4.00 -9.46
N ALA A 46 -14.16 -3.29 -9.78
CA ALA A 46 -13.07 -3.81 -10.61
C ALA A 46 -11.81 -2.96 -10.48
N GLY A 47 -10.65 -3.61 -10.43
CA GLY A 47 -9.36 -2.96 -10.57
C GLY A 47 -9.11 -2.48 -12.00
N PHE A 48 -8.26 -1.49 -12.16
CA PHE A 48 -7.85 -1.00 -13.47
C PHE A 48 -6.73 -1.87 -14.04
N THR A 49 -7.02 -2.55 -15.14
CA THR A 49 -6.01 -3.27 -15.93
C THR A 49 -5.85 -2.54 -17.27
N PRO A 50 -4.65 -2.00 -17.57
CA PRO A 50 -4.42 -1.35 -18.86
C PRO A 50 -4.55 -2.32 -20.03
N ALA A 51 -5.07 -1.83 -21.15
CA ALA A 51 -5.11 -2.60 -22.40
C ALA A 51 -3.75 -2.48 -23.13
N TRP A 52 -2.81 -3.36 -22.79
CA TRP A 52 -1.52 -3.39 -23.48
C TRP A 52 -1.60 -4.17 -24.79
N PRO A 53 -0.97 -3.68 -25.88
CA PRO A 53 -0.88 -4.41 -27.14
C PRO A 53 -0.23 -5.79 -26.91
N GLY A 54 -0.90 -6.83 -27.38
CA GLY A 54 -0.39 -8.21 -27.29
C GLY A 54 -0.67 -8.93 -25.97
N LEU A 55 -1.38 -8.30 -25.03
CA LEU A 55 -1.80 -8.97 -23.79
C LEU A 55 -2.72 -10.18 -24.07
N ASP A 56 -3.51 -10.11 -25.13
CA ASP A 56 -4.36 -11.18 -25.67
C ASP A 56 -3.57 -12.42 -26.15
N LYS A 57 -2.29 -12.26 -26.48
CA LYS A 57 -1.40 -13.34 -26.91
C LYS A 57 -0.74 -14.06 -25.73
N PHE A 58 -0.78 -13.47 -24.55
CA PHE A 58 -0.26 -14.09 -23.34
C PHE A 58 -1.10 -15.33 -22.98
N LYS A 59 -0.46 -16.48 -22.84
CA LYS A 59 -1.13 -17.76 -22.57
C LYS A 59 -1.30 -18.05 -21.07
N GLY A 60 -0.64 -17.27 -20.22
CA GLY A 60 -0.77 -17.37 -18.77
C GLY A 60 -2.03 -16.65 -18.26
N ARG A 61 -2.30 -16.80 -16.98
CA ARG A 61 -3.41 -16.13 -16.31
C ARG A 61 -3.01 -14.70 -15.96
N VAL A 62 -3.88 -13.74 -16.27
CA VAL A 62 -3.74 -12.33 -15.86
C VAL A 62 -4.69 -12.08 -14.70
N ILE A 63 -4.18 -11.55 -13.59
CA ILE A 63 -4.94 -11.35 -12.36
C ILE A 63 -4.71 -9.92 -11.87
N HIS A 64 -5.78 -9.24 -11.48
CA HIS A 64 -5.67 -8.01 -10.70
C HIS A 64 -5.76 -8.36 -9.21
N PRO A 65 -4.86 -7.86 -8.33
CA PRO A 65 -4.83 -8.24 -6.91
C PRO A 65 -6.13 -7.98 -6.14
N GLN A 66 -6.95 -7.03 -6.60
CA GLN A 66 -8.26 -6.75 -6.01
C GLN A 66 -9.24 -7.93 -6.16
N ASN A 67 -9.07 -8.75 -7.19
CA ASN A 67 -9.89 -9.91 -7.50
C ASN A 67 -9.03 -11.18 -7.46
N TRP A 68 -8.32 -11.39 -6.36
CA TRP A 68 -7.48 -12.56 -6.16
C TRP A 68 -8.35 -13.81 -6.01
N PRO A 69 -8.15 -14.86 -6.85
CA PRO A 69 -8.95 -16.08 -6.75
C PRO A 69 -8.52 -16.93 -5.54
N ASP A 70 -9.47 -17.38 -4.73
CA ASP A 70 -9.22 -18.19 -3.53
C ASP A 70 -8.53 -19.55 -3.83
N THR A 71 -8.74 -20.06 -5.05
CA THR A 71 -8.19 -21.36 -5.48
C THR A 71 -6.98 -21.24 -6.41
N LEU A 72 -6.28 -20.10 -6.36
CA LEU A 72 -5.13 -19.89 -7.24
C LEU A 72 -3.92 -20.67 -6.73
N ASP A 73 -3.47 -21.65 -7.52
CA ASP A 73 -2.24 -22.37 -7.29
C ASP A 73 -1.09 -21.77 -8.14
N LEU A 74 -0.10 -21.25 -7.45
CA LEU A 74 1.11 -20.66 -8.03
C LEU A 74 2.35 -21.54 -7.85
N THR A 75 2.19 -22.74 -7.31
CA THR A 75 3.30 -23.68 -7.08
C THR A 75 4.08 -23.93 -8.36
N GLY A 76 5.38 -23.66 -8.32
CA GLY A 76 6.28 -23.84 -9.43
C GLY A 76 6.04 -22.95 -10.66
N LYS A 77 5.19 -21.93 -10.56
CA LYS A 77 4.93 -20.97 -11.66
C LYS A 77 5.96 -19.86 -11.69
N ARG A 78 6.17 -19.31 -12.88
CA ARG A 78 6.90 -18.05 -13.05
C ARG A 78 5.89 -16.90 -13.05
N VAL A 79 5.98 -16.03 -12.08
CA VAL A 79 5.03 -14.93 -11.87
C VAL A 79 5.70 -13.60 -12.17
N THR A 80 5.03 -12.74 -12.95
CA THR A 80 5.44 -11.35 -13.17
C THR A 80 4.46 -10.42 -12.49
N VAL A 81 4.93 -9.66 -11.51
CA VAL A 81 4.17 -8.63 -10.81
C VAL A 81 4.44 -7.28 -11.49
N ILE A 82 3.42 -6.69 -12.10
CA ILE A 82 3.53 -5.42 -12.83
C ILE A 82 3.18 -4.25 -11.90
N GLY A 83 4.18 -3.49 -11.54
CA GLY A 83 4.12 -2.37 -10.62
C GLY A 83 5.17 -2.46 -9.52
N SER A 84 5.44 -1.35 -8.86
CA SER A 84 6.35 -1.23 -7.70
C SER A 84 5.73 -0.41 -6.56
N GLY A 85 4.40 -0.39 -6.48
CA GLY A 85 3.67 0.24 -5.38
C GLY A 85 3.57 -0.65 -4.13
N ALA A 86 2.83 -0.19 -3.12
CA ALA A 86 2.66 -0.91 -1.86
C ALA A 86 2.12 -2.34 -2.05
N THR A 87 1.18 -2.54 -2.99
CA THR A 87 0.64 -3.88 -3.30
C THR A 87 1.74 -4.82 -3.81
N ALA A 88 2.58 -4.37 -4.75
CA ALA A 88 3.68 -5.20 -5.25
C ALA A 88 4.70 -5.50 -4.15
N ALA A 89 5.05 -4.49 -3.34
CA ALA A 89 5.99 -4.63 -2.22
C ALA A 89 5.51 -5.64 -1.16
N THR A 90 4.20 -5.83 -1.01
CA THR A 90 3.62 -6.82 -0.09
C THR A 90 3.42 -8.18 -0.75
N LEU A 91 3.03 -8.17 -2.03
CA LEU A 91 2.70 -9.40 -2.75
C LEU A 91 3.95 -10.24 -3.07
N ILE A 92 5.05 -9.60 -3.48
CA ILE A 92 6.26 -10.31 -3.90
C ILE A 92 6.84 -11.18 -2.78
N PRO A 93 7.07 -10.67 -1.56
CA PRO A 93 7.56 -11.50 -0.47
C PRO A 93 6.63 -12.69 -0.12
N ALA A 94 5.32 -12.48 -0.27
CA ALA A 94 4.34 -13.53 -0.01
C ALA A 94 4.31 -14.64 -1.08
N LEU A 95 4.82 -14.37 -2.29
CA LEU A 95 4.79 -15.31 -3.41
C LEU A 95 6.10 -16.09 -3.60
N VAL A 96 7.21 -15.58 -3.08
CA VAL A 96 8.54 -16.12 -3.44
C VAL A 96 8.75 -17.56 -3.00
N ASP A 97 8.17 -17.96 -1.88
CA ASP A 97 8.30 -19.33 -1.35
C ASP A 97 7.46 -20.36 -2.10
N GLU A 98 6.43 -19.92 -2.82
CA GLU A 98 5.54 -20.82 -3.56
C GLU A 98 5.91 -20.91 -5.06
N CYS A 99 6.40 -19.80 -5.61
CA CYS A 99 6.65 -19.67 -7.03
C CYS A 99 8.03 -20.20 -7.41
N ALA A 100 8.18 -20.72 -8.64
CA ALA A 100 9.50 -21.04 -9.17
C ALA A 100 10.36 -19.80 -9.42
N HIS A 101 9.73 -18.67 -9.71
CA HIS A 101 10.41 -17.37 -9.91
C HIS A 101 9.39 -16.23 -9.87
N VAL A 102 9.75 -15.14 -9.21
CA VAL A 102 8.96 -13.90 -9.19
C VAL A 102 9.77 -12.79 -9.83
N THR A 103 9.16 -12.06 -10.77
CA THR A 103 9.77 -10.89 -11.42
C THR A 103 8.95 -9.66 -11.11
N MET A 104 9.56 -8.62 -10.55
CA MET A 104 8.95 -7.29 -10.45
C MET A 104 9.25 -6.47 -11.70
N LEU A 105 8.20 -6.12 -12.45
CA LEU A 105 8.29 -5.22 -13.60
C LEU A 105 7.78 -3.83 -13.20
N GLN A 106 8.62 -2.82 -13.32
CA GLN A 106 8.25 -1.44 -12.99
C GLN A 106 8.52 -0.48 -14.14
N ARG A 107 7.66 0.50 -14.29
CA ARG A 107 7.84 1.60 -15.26
C ARG A 107 8.87 2.62 -14.77
N THR A 108 8.80 2.94 -13.49
CA THR A 108 9.66 3.93 -12.82
C THR A 108 9.93 3.43 -11.41
N PRO A 109 11.17 3.49 -10.93
CA PRO A 109 11.48 3.13 -9.55
C PRO A 109 10.64 3.92 -8.53
N THR A 110 10.33 3.28 -7.41
CA THR A 110 9.64 3.87 -6.26
C THR A 110 10.64 4.01 -5.11
N TYR A 111 10.47 5.04 -4.27
CA TYR A 111 11.22 5.12 -3.01
C TYR A 111 10.70 4.09 -2.02
N PHE A 112 11.63 3.38 -1.41
CA PHE A 112 11.36 2.47 -0.31
C PHE A 112 12.09 2.95 0.96
N ALA A 113 11.37 2.94 2.07
CA ALA A 113 11.95 3.07 3.39
C ALA A 113 12.07 1.67 4.00
N THR A 114 13.28 1.27 4.33
CA THR A 114 13.55 -0.02 4.99
C THR A 114 13.66 0.20 6.49
N GLY A 115 13.22 -0.74 7.27
CA GLY A 115 13.33 -0.67 8.72
C GLY A 115 12.73 -1.89 9.41
N ARG A 116 13.00 -2.02 10.69
CA ARG A 116 12.45 -3.10 11.51
C ARG A 116 10.93 -3.02 11.56
N ASN A 117 10.29 -4.17 11.49
CA ASN A 117 8.86 -4.32 11.74
C ASN A 117 8.57 -4.28 13.25
N GLY A 118 8.74 -3.13 13.85
CA GLY A 118 8.59 -2.89 15.27
C GLY A 118 9.32 -1.62 15.68
N ASP A 119 9.12 -1.16 16.90
CA ASP A 119 9.79 0.03 17.44
C ASP A 119 10.55 -0.29 18.72
N ALA A 120 11.84 0.00 18.72
CA ALA A 120 12.73 -0.28 19.86
C ALA A 120 12.28 0.44 21.14
N LEU A 121 11.69 1.64 21.03
CA LEU A 121 11.16 2.35 22.19
C LEU A 121 9.94 1.62 22.76
N ALA A 122 9.04 1.11 21.92
CA ALA A 122 7.89 0.34 22.40
C ALA A 122 8.35 -0.93 23.14
N ASP A 123 9.36 -1.62 22.61
CA ASP A 123 9.91 -2.82 23.24
C ASP A 123 10.60 -2.49 24.58
N GLU A 124 11.28 -1.35 24.66
CA GLU A 124 11.90 -0.89 25.90
C GLU A 124 10.86 -0.55 26.96
N LEU A 125 9.81 0.19 26.58
CA LEU A 125 8.73 0.55 27.50
C LEU A 125 8.02 -0.70 28.04
N ARG A 126 7.84 -1.76 27.22
CA ARG A 126 7.30 -3.05 27.68
C ARG A 126 8.22 -3.72 28.69
N ARG A 127 9.56 -3.70 28.45
CA ARG A 127 10.55 -4.26 29.40
C ARG A 127 10.54 -3.52 30.74
N LEU A 128 10.23 -2.23 30.72
CA LEU A 128 10.09 -1.41 31.94
C LEU A 128 8.73 -1.60 32.64
N GLY A 129 7.84 -2.45 32.11
CA GLY A 129 6.53 -2.72 32.70
C GLY A 129 5.51 -1.61 32.51
N ILE A 130 5.69 -0.73 31.53
CA ILE A 130 4.70 0.29 31.21
C ILE A 130 3.47 -0.36 30.59
N GLU A 131 2.28 0.08 31.00
CA GLU A 131 1.01 -0.41 30.47
C GLU A 131 0.85 -0.13 28.97
N GLU A 132 0.29 -1.09 28.20
CA GLU A 132 0.12 -0.99 26.75
C GLU A 132 -0.67 0.27 26.31
N ALA A 133 -1.63 0.71 27.10
CA ALA A 133 -2.38 1.94 26.81
C ALA A 133 -1.48 3.19 26.76
N TRP A 134 -0.52 3.28 27.68
CA TRP A 134 0.47 4.35 27.69
C TRP A 134 1.49 4.19 26.56
N ILE A 135 1.95 2.97 26.32
CA ILE A 135 2.86 2.69 25.19
C ILE A 135 2.21 3.11 23.88
N HIS A 136 0.94 2.73 23.66
CA HIS A 136 0.20 3.13 22.46
C HIS A 136 0.15 4.66 22.30
N GLU A 137 -0.18 5.41 23.35
CA GLU A 137 -0.26 6.88 23.28
C GLU A 137 1.10 7.53 23.03
N ILE A 138 2.17 7.04 23.69
CA ILE A 138 3.55 7.51 23.47
C ILE A 138 3.96 7.26 22.01
N MET A 139 3.73 6.04 21.52
CA MET A 139 4.09 5.67 20.15
C MET A 139 3.28 6.45 19.12
N ARG A 140 1.99 6.67 19.34
CA ARG A 140 1.16 7.49 18.46
C ARG A 140 1.71 8.91 18.33
N ARG A 141 2.08 9.54 19.44
CA ARG A 141 2.69 10.89 19.44
C ARG A 141 4.05 10.90 18.75
N LYS A 142 4.89 9.89 19.03
CA LYS A 142 6.17 9.71 18.35
C LYS A 142 5.98 9.61 16.84
N MET A 143 5.09 8.77 16.37
CA MET A 143 4.84 8.58 14.92
C MET A 143 4.36 9.86 14.23
N VAL A 144 3.49 10.64 14.88
CA VAL A 144 3.03 11.94 14.34
C VAL A 144 4.21 12.93 14.21
N ARG A 145 5.05 13.02 15.24
CA ARG A 145 6.25 13.86 15.23
C ARG A 145 7.24 13.41 14.16
N ASP A 146 7.59 12.12 14.13
CA ASP A 146 8.57 11.57 13.20
C ASP A 146 8.11 11.78 11.74
N ARG A 147 6.78 11.71 11.49
CA ARG A 147 6.22 12.03 10.18
C ARG A 147 6.34 13.51 9.83
N ALA A 148 6.10 14.40 10.76
CA ALA A 148 6.29 15.84 10.55
C ALA A 148 7.76 16.16 10.23
N GLU A 149 8.69 15.57 10.98
CA GLU A 149 10.13 15.70 10.73
C GLU A 149 10.53 15.16 9.35
N LEU A 150 9.99 14.01 8.94
CA LEU A 150 10.23 13.43 7.62
C LEU A 150 9.75 14.37 6.49
N ILE A 151 8.57 14.96 6.64
CA ILE A 151 8.02 15.92 5.67
C ILE A 151 8.90 17.15 5.58
N GLU A 152 9.32 17.70 6.72
CA GLU A 152 10.21 18.87 6.76
C GLU A 152 11.56 18.57 6.11
N ARG A 153 12.16 17.41 6.40
CA ARG A 153 13.41 16.97 5.76
C ARG A 153 13.25 16.78 4.26
N ALA A 154 12.13 16.25 3.81
CA ALA A 154 11.87 16.08 2.37
C ALA A 154 11.76 17.43 1.64
N ARG A 155 11.32 18.49 2.32
CA ARG A 155 11.26 19.85 1.78
C ARG A 155 12.61 20.55 1.80
N THR A 156 13.31 20.48 2.93
CA THR A 156 14.51 21.28 3.21
C THR A 156 15.79 20.60 2.69
N TYR A 157 15.87 19.27 2.82
CA TYR A 157 17.06 18.47 2.48
C TYR A 157 16.71 17.25 1.61
N PRO A 158 16.04 17.44 0.45
CA PRO A 158 15.54 16.32 -0.35
C PRO A 158 16.64 15.39 -0.86
N GLU A 159 17.82 15.92 -1.23
CA GLU A 159 18.91 15.09 -1.74
C GLU A 159 19.58 14.26 -0.64
N GLU A 160 19.63 14.76 0.58
CA GLU A 160 20.11 13.99 1.72
C GLU A 160 19.16 12.85 2.06
N LEU A 161 17.86 13.15 2.13
CA LEU A 161 16.83 12.12 2.36
C LEU A 161 16.83 11.08 1.25
N LYS A 162 16.98 11.50 -0.03
CA LYS A 162 17.14 10.58 -1.17
C LYS A 162 18.30 9.63 -0.94
N ARG A 163 19.50 10.15 -0.62
CA ARG A 163 20.69 9.31 -0.35
C ARG A 163 20.44 8.31 0.77
N GLN A 164 19.77 8.72 1.86
CA GLN A 164 19.46 7.83 2.98
C GLN A 164 18.52 6.70 2.58
N LEU A 165 17.43 7.01 1.85
CA LEU A 165 16.48 6.00 1.40
C LEU A 165 17.15 4.97 0.47
N ILE A 166 17.96 5.45 -0.49
CA ILE A 166 18.68 4.58 -1.42
C ILE A 166 19.74 3.73 -0.68
N ALA A 167 20.46 4.31 0.29
CA ALA A 167 21.41 3.57 1.11
C ALA A 167 20.74 2.46 1.91
N GLY A 168 19.53 2.71 2.46
CA GLY A 168 18.74 1.69 3.13
C GLY A 168 18.37 0.52 2.23
N VAL A 169 17.97 0.80 0.99
CA VAL A 169 17.68 -0.24 -0.02
C VAL A 169 18.96 -1.01 -0.37
N ARG A 170 20.06 -0.30 -0.62
CA ARG A 170 21.36 -0.90 -0.96
C ARG A 170 21.86 -1.87 0.10
N ALA A 171 21.63 -1.55 1.36
CA ALA A 171 22.00 -2.41 2.48
C ALA A 171 21.21 -3.72 2.56
N CYS A 172 20.08 -3.83 1.87
CA CYS A 172 19.25 -5.03 1.83
C CYS A 172 19.48 -5.90 0.60
N LEU A 173 20.27 -5.43 -0.38
CA LEU A 173 20.51 -6.12 -1.64
C LEU A 173 21.92 -6.70 -1.71
N PRO A 174 22.14 -7.75 -2.53
CA PRO A 174 23.46 -8.32 -2.74
C PRO A 174 24.46 -7.29 -3.28
N GLU A 175 25.72 -7.49 -2.97
CA GLU A 175 26.81 -6.71 -3.54
C GLU A 175 26.80 -6.81 -5.08
N GLY A 176 26.98 -5.67 -5.76
CA GLY A 176 26.94 -5.59 -7.23
C GLY A 176 25.55 -5.42 -7.85
N PHE A 177 24.48 -5.46 -7.05
CA PHE A 177 23.14 -5.18 -7.57
C PHE A 177 23.03 -3.70 -8.03
N ASP A 178 22.48 -3.47 -9.24
CA ASP A 178 22.35 -2.14 -9.83
C ASP A 178 21.18 -1.35 -9.19
N VAL A 179 21.40 -0.85 -7.97
CA VAL A 179 20.42 -0.05 -7.21
C VAL A 179 20.10 1.27 -7.95
N ASP A 180 21.07 1.83 -8.64
CA ASP A 180 20.88 3.11 -9.33
C ASP A 180 19.89 2.98 -10.48
N LYS A 181 19.92 1.89 -11.19
CA LYS A 181 18.96 1.56 -12.22
C LYS A 181 17.58 1.17 -11.70
N HIS A 182 17.54 0.29 -10.69
CA HIS A 182 16.30 -0.38 -10.31
C HIS A 182 15.56 0.29 -9.14
N PHE A 183 16.26 1.04 -8.27
CA PHE A 183 15.69 1.60 -7.05
C PHE A 183 16.03 3.07 -6.80
N THR A 184 16.48 3.79 -7.84
CA THR A 184 16.75 5.23 -7.73
C THR A 184 15.70 6.03 -8.52
N PRO A 185 14.65 6.55 -7.86
CA PRO A 185 13.63 7.35 -8.52
C PRO A 185 14.18 8.66 -9.08
N PRO A 186 13.68 9.14 -10.25
CA PRO A 186 14.10 10.40 -10.85
C PRO A 186 13.47 11.64 -10.19
N TYR A 187 12.60 11.45 -9.20
CA TYR A 187 11.87 12.51 -8.50
C TYR A 187 12.33 12.64 -7.04
N LYS A 188 11.92 13.71 -6.37
CA LYS A 188 12.27 13.94 -4.96
C LYS A 188 11.43 13.06 -4.02
N PRO A 189 11.97 12.67 -2.84
CA PRO A 189 11.19 11.96 -1.83
C PRO A 189 9.89 12.71 -1.48
N LEU A 190 8.80 11.98 -1.27
CA LEU A 190 7.45 12.47 -0.99
C LEU A 190 6.76 13.26 -2.12
N GLN A 191 7.38 13.49 -3.28
CA GLN A 191 6.64 13.93 -4.47
C GLN A 191 5.67 12.85 -4.98
N GLN A 192 6.05 11.60 -4.78
CA GLN A 192 5.19 10.44 -4.92
C GLN A 192 5.29 9.61 -3.63
N ARG A 193 4.64 8.45 -3.60
CA ARG A 193 4.62 7.61 -2.41
C ARG A 193 6.03 7.06 -2.10
N VAL A 194 6.39 7.07 -0.82
CA VAL A 194 7.46 6.25 -0.26
C VAL A 194 6.79 5.04 0.39
N ALA A 195 7.11 3.84 -0.07
CA ALA A 195 6.58 2.61 0.51
C ALA A 195 7.51 2.11 1.63
N PHE A 196 6.94 1.64 2.73
CA PHE A 196 7.70 0.99 3.80
C PHE A 196 7.83 -0.50 3.50
N VAL A 197 9.05 -1.02 3.65
CA VAL A 197 9.41 -2.43 3.46
C VAL A 197 9.94 -2.95 4.80
N PRO A 198 9.10 -3.65 5.57
CA PRO A 198 9.48 -4.13 6.90
C PRO A 198 10.59 -5.17 6.77
N ASP A 199 11.61 -5.03 7.59
CA ASP A 199 12.78 -5.94 7.66
C ASP A 199 13.48 -6.19 6.30
N GLY A 200 13.18 -5.38 5.29
CA GLY A 200 13.73 -5.51 3.94
C GLY A 200 13.23 -6.73 3.17
N ASP A 201 12.05 -7.27 3.50
CA ASP A 201 11.50 -8.52 2.97
C ASP A 201 11.39 -8.54 1.43
N LEU A 202 10.94 -7.43 0.81
CA LEU A 202 10.91 -7.30 -0.66
C LEU A 202 12.28 -7.51 -1.31
N PHE A 203 13.36 -7.11 -0.65
CA PHE A 203 14.72 -7.18 -1.20
C PHE A 203 15.42 -8.50 -0.92
N LYS A 204 14.84 -9.32 -0.04
CA LYS A 204 15.30 -10.69 0.27
C LYS A 204 14.57 -11.73 -0.59
N ALA A 205 13.40 -11.34 -1.11
CA ALA A 205 12.61 -12.13 -2.04
C ALA A 205 13.22 -12.15 -3.44
#